data_125bd9dc25afb4a564f92590ad89de30
#
_entry.id   125bd9dc25afb4a564f92590ad89de30
#
_cell.length_a   1.000
_cell.length_b   1.000
_cell.length_c   1.000
_cell.angle_alpha   90.00
_cell.angle_beta   90.00
_cell.angle_gamma   90.00
#
_symmetry.space_group_name_H-M   'P 1'
#
loop_
_entity.id
_entity.type
_entity.pdbx_description
1 polymer ?
#
loop_
_entity_poly.entity_id
_entity_poly.type
_entity_poly.pdbx_seq_one_letter_code
_entity_poly.pdbx_strand_id
1 'polypeptide(L)'
;MNKIKSLQVFYNEKKVGTLALMKNNIVAFEYDNEWINNGFSISPFSLPLKKQVFIPKIDPFDGLYGVFSDSLPDGWGRLLVDRMLNSQNINPREISQIDRLAIVGETGMGALSYKPEYNLLEDKDYQEDYDNLALSCKKILNTEYSADLDKLFKLGGSSGGARPKILTKIDNEDWIIKFPSSLDDSNIGKLEYLYSVCAKKCKIDMPETKLFPSKISSGYFGIKRFDRKKLSTGAIRKLHMISVSGLLETSHKIPNLDYNDLMQLTLNLTKSFEEVEKLFRLMCFNVFSHNRDDHSKNFSFIYNEDLNKWELSPAYDLTYSYSINGEHATTINGNGVNPSLNDILKVAEKIGLDKKKAEKIAIEIRETVRKDLEIFLSK
;
A
#
# COMPACT_ATOMS: atom_id res chain seq x y z
N MET A 1 3.15 27.11 -11.24
CA MET A 1 2.33 26.49 -10.16
C MET A 1 2.33 27.41 -8.95
N ASN A 2 1.17 27.83 -8.45
CA ASN A 2 1.11 28.68 -7.24
C ASN A 2 1.36 27.81 -6.00
N LYS A 3 2.29 28.20 -5.13
CA LYS A 3 2.60 27.45 -3.90
C LYS A 3 1.38 27.39 -2.97
N ILE A 4 0.96 26.21 -2.59
CA ILE A 4 -0.14 25.97 -1.66
C ILE A 4 0.36 26.18 -0.22
N LYS A 5 -0.39 26.97 0.56
CA LYS A 5 -0.13 27.16 1.99
C LYS A 5 -1.03 26.31 2.88
N SER A 6 -2.21 25.91 2.39
CA SER A 6 -3.14 25.06 3.11
C SER A 6 -3.96 24.21 2.17
N LEU A 7 -4.29 22.97 2.60
CA LEU A 7 -5.19 22.04 1.93
C LEU A 7 -6.29 21.60 2.87
N GLN A 8 -7.48 21.45 2.33
CA GLN A 8 -8.57 20.77 3.02
C GLN A 8 -8.47 19.27 2.75
N VAL A 9 -8.63 18.47 3.79
CA VAL A 9 -8.67 17.02 3.75
C VAL A 9 -10.11 16.57 3.80
N PHE A 10 -10.50 15.68 2.89
CA PHE A 10 -11.84 15.11 2.81
C PHE A 10 -11.80 13.60 2.92
N TYR A 11 -12.90 13.04 3.40
CA TYR A 11 -13.22 11.63 3.39
C TYR A 11 -14.61 11.44 2.79
N ASN A 12 -14.70 10.82 1.61
CA ASN A 12 -15.99 10.65 0.91
C ASN A 12 -16.85 11.94 0.95
N GLU A 13 -16.28 13.07 0.52
CA GLU A 13 -16.90 14.42 0.48
C GLU A 13 -17.08 15.14 1.83
N LYS A 14 -16.93 14.44 2.97
CA LYS A 14 -16.96 15.07 4.29
C LYS A 14 -15.60 15.68 4.62
N LYS A 15 -15.58 16.93 5.07
CA LYS A 15 -14.35 17.59 5.49
C LYS A 15 -13.84 16.96 6.79
N VAL A 16 -12.62 16.42 6.74
CA VAL A 16 -11.91 15.83 7.89
C VAL A 16 -11.16 16.89 8.68
N GLY A 17 -10.51 17.83 7.97
CA GLY A 17 -9.67 18.83 8.61
C GLY A 17 -8.90 19.66 7.59
N THR A 18 -7.89 20.36 8.09
CA THR A 18 -7.05 21.26 7.29
C THR A 18 -5.57 20.97 7.54
N LEU A 19 -4.80 20.84 6.46
CA LEU A 19 -3.35 20.84 6.45
C LEU A 19 -2.84 22.25 6.20
N ALA A 20 -1.84 22.70 6.95
CA ALA A 20 -1.23 24.01 6.80
C ALA A 20 0.30 23.92 6.77
N LEU A 21 0.92 24.50 5.73
CA LEU A 21 2.37 24.56 5.59
C LEU A 21 2.95 25.57 6.58
N MET A 22 3.79 25.07 7.46
CA MET A 22 4.56 25.86 8.42
C MET A 22 5.97 26.16 7.89
N LYS A 23 6.78 26.83 8.70
CA LYS A 23 8.23 26.99 8.45
C LYS A 23 8.90 25.61 8.39
N ASN A 24 10.02 25.52 7.66
CA ASN A 24 10.82 24.30 7.51
C ASN A 24 10.09 23.13 6.82
N ASN A 25 9.10 23.42 5.95
CA ASN A 25 8.30 22.44 5.23
C ASN A 25 7.49 21.47 6.12
N ILE A 26 7.29 21.78 7.39
CA ILE A 26 6.41 21.02 8.27
C ILE A 26 4.96 21.33 7.90
N VAL A 27 4.13 20.29 7.82
CA VAL A 27 2.71 20.41 7.48
C VAL A 27 1.87 20.03 8.70
N ALA A 28 1.38 21.04 9.40
CA ALA A 28 0.51 20.87 10.56
C ALA A 28 -0.90 20.42 10.11
N PHE A 29 -1.60 19.71 10.96
CA PHE A 29 -2.97 19.27 10.75
C PHE A 29 -3.88 19.67 11.90
N GLU A 30 -5.11 20.06 11.60
CA GLU A 30 -6.18 20.27 12.55
C GLU A 30 -7.48 19.64 12.03
N TYR A 31 -8.16 18.89 12.91
CA TYR A 31 -9.48 18.34 12.58
C TYR A 31 -10.56 19.43 12.45
N ASP A 32 -11.50 19.24 11.54
CA ASP A 32 -12.72 20.03 11.48
C ASP A 32 -13.62 19.73 12.68
N ASN A 33 -14.33 20.75 13.19
CA ASN A 33 -15.20 20.58 14.36
C ASN A 33 -16.36 19.59 14.11
N GLU A 34 -16.92 19.58 12.90
CA GLU A 34 -17.98 18.63 12.54
C GLU A 34 -17.44 17.20 12.51
N TRP A 35 -16.20 17.02 11.98
CA TRP A 35 -15.56 15.73 11.98
C TRP A 35 -15.22 15.22 13.38
N ILE A 36 -14.80 16.08 14.31
CA ILE A 36 -14.55 15.71 15.71
C ILE A 36 -15.81 15.12 16.34
N ASN A 37 -16.98 15.68 16.03
CA ASN A 37 -18.26 15.24 16.63
C ASN A 37 -18.81 13.95 16.01
N ASN A 38 -18.60 13.72 14.72
CA ASN A 38 -19.32 12.70 13.94
C ASN A 38 -18.39 11.74 13.17
N GLY A 39 -17.09 11.98 13.21
CA GLY A 39 -16.09 11.20 12.48
C GLY A 39 -15.33 10.22 13.36
N PHE A 40 -14.18 9.81 12.88
CA PHE A 40 -13.26 8.91 13.57
C PHE A 40 -11.82 9.42 13.47
N SER A 41 -10.91 8.91 14.29
CA SER A 41 -9.48 9.23 14.16
C SER A 41 -8.92 8.56 12.90
N ILE A 42 -8.38 9.37 11.97
CA ILE A 42 -7.74 8.85 10.75
C ILE A 42 -6.37 8.21 10.98
N SER A 43 -5.78 8.42 12.16
CA SER A 43 -4.55 7.76 12.64
C SER A 43 -4.59 7.69 14.17
N PRO A 44 -5.13 6.60 14.76
CA PRO A 44 -5.47 6.55 16.18
C PRO A 44 -4.33 6.87 17.15
N PHE A 45 -3.08 6.57 16.78
CA PHE A 45 -1.93 6.79 17.66
C PHE A 45 -1.30 8.16 17.53
N SER A 46 -1.26 8.74 16.31
CA SER A 46 -0.61 10.04 16.06
C SER A 46 -1.60 11.20 15.99
N LEU A 47 -2.84 10.96 15.58
CA LEU A 47 -3.88 11.96 15.40
C LEU A 47 -5.17 11.59 16.16
N PRO A 48 -5.16 11.52 17.50
CA PRO A 48 -6.36 11.26 18.27
C PRO A 48 -7.44 12.31 17.96
N LEU A 49 -8.72 11.90 17.95
CA LEU A 49 -9.85 12.75 17.57
C LEU A 49 -10.12 13.80 18.64
N LYS A 50 -9.47 14.95 18.54
CA LYS A 50 -9.64 16.09 19.46
C LYS A 50 -9.28 17.41 18.79
N LYS A 51 -9.79 18.51 19.35
CA LYS A 51 -9.51 19.86 18.86
C LYS A 51 -8.12 20.33 19.30
N GLN A 52 -7.16 20.20 18.41
CA GLN A 52 -5.81 20.76 18.57
C GLN A 52 -5.10 20.81 17.22
N VAL A 53 -4.08 21.66 17.13
CA VAL A 53 -3.14 21.64 16.01
C VAL A 53 -2.10 20.56 16.28
N PHE A 54 -2.03 19.58 15.38
CA PHE A 54 -1.03 18.51 15.39
C PHE A 54 0.15 18.90 14.51
N ILE A 55 1.36 18.81 15.08
CA ILE A 55 2.60 19.17 14.38
C ILE A 55 3.46 17.91 14.26
N PRO A 56 3.73 17.40 13.04
CA PRO A 56 4.55 16.20 12.84
C PRO A 56 6.02 16.50 13.08
N LYS A 57 6.81 15.43 13.24
CA LYS A 57 8.26 15.48 13.12
C LYS A 57 8.67 15.61 11.65
N ILE A 58 9.92 16.04 11.39
CA ILE A 58 10.47 16.05 10.03
C ILE A 58 10.64 14.61 9.55
N ASP A 59 11.31 13.76 10.34
CA ASP A 59 11.48 12.34 10.04
C ASP A 59 10.32 11.51 10.59
N PRO A 60 9.92 10.43 9.89
CA PRO A 60 10.49 9.88 8.66
C PRO A 60 9.80 10.35 7.37
N PHE A 61 8.83 11.25 7.42
CA PHE A 61 7.95 11.60 6.30
C PHE A 61 8.08 13.04 5.81
N ASP A 62 9.28 13.62 5.92
CA ASP A 62 9.59 14.97 5.41
C ASP A 62 8.61 16.04 5.93
N GLY A 63 8.22 15.95 7.21
CA GLY A 63 7.33 16.92 7.85
C GLY A 63 5.82 16.69 7.60
N LEU A 64 5.41 15.46 7.19
CA LEU A 64 4.02 15.01 7.18
C LEU A 64 3.76 14.01 8.30
N TYR A 65 2.49 13.84 8.69
CA TYR A 65 2.06 12.63 9.38
C TYR A 65 1.96 11.45 8.40
N GLY A 66 2.26 10.26 8.91
CA GLY A 66 2.31 9.04 8.12
C GLY A 66 1.04 8.74 7.34
N VAL A 67 -0.14 9.01 7.90
CA VAL A 67 -1.43 8.83 7.22
C VAL A 67 -1.56 9.67 5.94
N PHE A 68 -0.99 10.86 5.90
CA PHE A 68 -0.96 11.69 4.70
C PHE A 68 0.18 11.28 3.77
N SER A 69 1.29 10.81 4.34
CA SER A 69 2.39 10.24 3.55
C SER A 69 1.97 8.97 2.79
N ASP A 70 1.04 8.17 3.34
CA ASP A 70 0.47 7.01 2.66
C ASP A 70 -0.35 7.37 1.40
N SER A 71 -0.85 8.60 1.33
CA SER A 71 -1.52 9.11 0.12
C SER A 71 -0.54 9.54 -0.97
N LEU A 72 0.72 9.81 -0.62
CA LEU A 72 1.73 10.24 -1.59
C LEU A 72 2.22 9.06 -2.41
N PRO A 73 2.42 9.25 -3.71
CA PRO A 73 3.09 8.27 -4.53
C PRO A 73 4.55 8.10 -4.07
N ASP A 74 5.00 6.85 -4.08
CA ASP A 74 6.41 6.51 -3.94
C ASP A 74 6.91 5.75 -5.19
N GLY A 75 8.17 5.38 -5.23
CA GLY A 75 8.76 4.60 -6.32
C GLY A 75 8.30 5.03 -7.71
N TRP A 76 7.48 4.19 -8.35
CA TRP A 76 6.98 4.42 -9.70
C TRP A 76 6.11 5.67 -9.84
N GLY A 77 5.11 5.84 -8.97
CA GLY A 77 4.21 7.00 -9.05
C GLY A 77 4.95 8.32 -8.87
N ARG A 78 5.92 8.37 -7.94
CA ARG A 78 6.78 9.55 -7.75
C ARG A 78 7.61 9.85 -8.99
N LEU A 79 8.18 8.81 -9.64
CA LEU A 79 8.92 8.98 -10.89
C LEU A 79 8.05 9.63 -11.97
N LEU A 80 6.80 9.18 -12.12
CA LEU A 80 5.86 9.76 -13.08
C LEU A 80 5.54 11.21 -12.77
N VAL A 81 5.25 11.54 -11.49
CA VAL A 81 5.01 12.93 -11.05
C VAL A 81 6.21 13.80 -11.35
N ASP A 82 7.42 13.37 -10.97
CA ASP A 82 8.63 14.16 -11.18
C ASP A 82 8.95 14.35 -12.68
N ARG A 83 8.69 13.35 -13.53
CA ARG A 83 8.80 13.47 -14.99
C ARG A 83 7.79 14.45 -15.58
N MET A 84 6.54 14.39 -15.11
CA MET A 84 5.48 15.30 -15.53
C MET A 84 5.80 16.75 -15.16
N LEU A 85 6.25 17.00 -13.94
CA LEU A 85 6.68 18.33 -13.51
C LEU A 85 7.83 18.86 -14.39
N ASN A 86 8.84 18.04 -14.65
CA ASN A 86 9.95 18.40 -15.51
C ASN A 86 9.51 18.73 -16.95
N SER A 87 8.54 17.99 -17.53
CA SER A 87 8.00 18.28 -18.86
C SER A 87 7.30 19.63 -18.94
N GLN A 88 6.80 20.13 -17.81
CA GLN A 88 6.20 21.46 -17.68
C GLN A 88 7.18 22.54 -17.19
N ASN A 89 8.49 22.27 -17.21
CA ASN A 89 9.55 23.16 -16.72
C ASN A 89 9.40 23.52 -15.22
N ILE A 90 8.82 22.62 -14.40
CA ILE A 90 8.71 22.76 -12.95
C ILE A 90 9.75 21.84 -12.29
N ASN A 91 10.62 22.42 -11.44
CA ASN A 91 11.62 21.65 -10.71
C ASN A 91 10.97 20.81 -9.58
N PRO A 92 11.00 19.45 -9.64
CA PRO A 92 10.37 18.61 -8.61
C PRO A 92 10.94 18.77 -7.20
N ARG A 93 12.18 19.31 -7.06
CA ARG A 93 12.83 19.54 -5.77
C ARG A 93 12.27 20.77 -5.04
N GLU A 94 11.59 21.67 -5.76
CA GLU A 94 10.98 22.86 -5.20
C GLU A 94 9.53 22.66 -4.78
N ILE A 95 8.96 21.47 -5.09
CA ILE A 95 7.58 21.10 -4.77
C ILE A 95 7.53 20.55 -3.35
N SER A 96 6.75 21.22 -2.50
CA SER A 96 6.54 20.80 -1.10
C SER A 96 5.65 19.56 -0.99
N GLN A 97 5.63 18.93 0.19
CA GLN A 97 4.77 17.78 0.43
C GLN A 97 3.28 18.13 0.30
N ILE A 98 2.89 19.34 0.71
CA ILE A 98 1.51 19.80 0.57
C ILE A 98 1.13 20.01 -0.91
N ASP A 99 2.05 20.50 -1.75
CA ASP A 99 1.83 20.59 -3.19
C ASP A 99 1.70 19.20 -3.82
N ARG A 100 2.48 18.21 -3.37
CA ARG A 100 2.38 16.82 -3.84
C ARG A 100 1.04 16.19 -3.47
N LEU A 101 0.50 16.46 -2.28
CA LEU A 101 -0.86 16.02 -1.90
C LEU A 101 -1.93 16.66 -2.79
N ALA A 102 -1.74 17.93 -3.19
CA ALA A 102 -2.65 18.59 -4.14
C ALA A 102 -2.59 17.97 -5.56
N ILE A 103 -1.43 17.47 -5.98
CA ILE A 103 -1.29 16.72 -7.24
C ILE A 103 -2.02 15.35 -7.15
N VAL A 104 -1.97 14.69 -6.01
CA VAL A 104 -2.72 13.44 -5.77
C VAL A 104 -4.23 13.69 -5.81
N GLY A 105 -4.71 14.79 -5.21
CA GLY A 105 -6.12 15.17 -5.22
C GLY A 105 -7.02 14.04 -4.73
N GLU A 106 -7.82 13.48 -5.63
CA GLU A 106 -8.79 12.40 -5.35
C GLU A 106 -8.29 10.99 -5.74
N THR A 107 -7.13 10.89 -6.41
CA THR A 107 -6.68 9.65 -7.07
C THR A 107 -5.91 8.69 -6.17
N GLY A 108 -5.54 9.12 -4.95
CA GLY A 108 -4.72 8.37 -4.01
C GLY A 108 -5.30 7.02 -3.57
N MET A 109 -4.48 6.27 -2.84
CA MET A 109 -4.93 5.07 -2.13
C MET A 109 -5.76 5.47 -0.91
N GLY A 110 -6.70 4.59 -0.52
CA GLY A 110 -7.62 4.87 0.58
C GLY A 110 -8.73 5.84 0.20
N ALA A 111 -9.26 6.57 1.19
CA ALA A 111 -10.41 7.43 1.03
C ALA A 111 -10.11 8.93 1.23
N LEU A 112 -8.90 9.28 1.65
CA LEU A 112 -8.56 10.69 1.81
C LEU A 112 -8.37 11.36 0.45
N SER A 113 -8.89 12.57 0.34
CA SER A 113 -8.70 13.45 -0.82
C SER A 113 -8.37 14.87 -0.37
N TYR A 114 -7.79 15.66 -1.28
CA TYR A 114 -7.16 16.93 -0.96
C TYR A 114 -7.63 18.03 -1.88
N LYS A 115 -8.08 19.17 -1.33
CA LYS A 115 -8.53 20.35 -2.10
C LYS A 115 -7.85 21.62 -1.60
N PRO A 116 -7.44 22.56 -2.50
CA PRO A 116 -7.56 22.48 -3.95
C PRO A 116 -6.65 21.40 -4.53
N GLU A 117 -7.04 20.82 -5.66
CA GLU A 117 -6.19 19.90 -6.41
C GLU A 117 -5.50 20.59 -7.59
N TYR A 118 -4.34 20.06 -7.99
CA TYR A 118 -3.65 20.48 -9.20
C TYR A 118 -3.92 19.50 -10.34
N ASN A 119 -4.69 19.95 -11.32
CA ASN A 119 -4.87 19.22 -12.56
C ASN A 119 -3.69 19.52 -13.49
N LEU A 120 -2.73 18.60 -13.56
CA LEU A 120 -1.56 18.72 -14.44
C LEU A 120 -1.87 18.34 -15.89
N LEU A 121 -3.00 17.69 -16.17
CA LEU A 121 -3.44 17.25 -17.49
C LEU A 121 -4.93 17.48 -17.70
N GLU A 122 -5.31 17.67 -18.97
CA GLU A 122 -6.70 17.62 -19.41
C GLU A 122 -7.26 16.19 -19.34
N ASP A 123 -8.56 16.07 -19.11
CA ASP A 123 -9.24 14.78 -19.13
C ASP A 123 -9.33 14.24 -20.54
N LYS A 124 -8.68 13.10 -20.76
CA LYS A 124 -8.74 12.30 -21.99
C LYS A 124 -9.02 10.86 -21.65
N ASP A 125 -9.90 10.21 -22.39
CA ASP A 125 -10.07 8.77 -22.32
C ASP A 125 -8.95 8.08 -23.10
N TYR A 126 -8.32 7.08 -22.47
CA TYR A 126 -7.26 6.31 -23.08
C TYR A 126 -7.72 4.86 -23.27
N GLN A 127 -7.60 4.38 -24.50
CA GLN A 127 -7.75 2.95 -24.77
C GLN A 127 -6.53 2.20 -24.26
N GLU A 128 -6.73 1.15 -23.45
CA GLU A 128 -5.67 0.44 -22.77
C GLU A 128 -5.17 -0.75 -23.60
N ASP A 129 -3.96 -0.61 -24.15
CA ASP A 129 -3.15 -1.73 -24.64
C ASP A 129 -2.02 -1.97 -23.63
N TYR A 130 -2.14 -3.04 -22.86
CA TYR A 130 -1.20 -3.33 -21.75
C TYR A 130 0.21 -3.61 -22.24
N ASP A 131 0.40 -4.21 -23.42
CA ASP A 131 1.73 -4.45 -23.98
C ASP A 131 2.42 -3.12 -24.36
N ASN A 132 1.70 -2.20 -24.99
CA ASN A 132 2.22 -0.87 -25.29
C ASN A 132 2.51 -0.06 -24.03
N LEU A 133 1.65 -0.14 -23.01
CA LEU A 133 1.90 0.50 -21.71
C LEU A 133 3.15 -0.06 -21.02
N ALA A 134 3.34 -1.38 -21.04
CA ALA A 134 4.52 -2.03 -20.48
C ALA A 134 5.81 -1.57 -21.19
N LEU A 135 5.80 -1.46 -22.51
CA LEU A 135 6.93 -0.93 -23.29
C LEU A 135 7.22 0.54 -22.94
N SER A 136 6.17 1.36 -22.79
CA SER A 136 6.31 2.76 -22.41
C SER A 136 6.82 2.93 -20.98
N CYS A 137 6.38 2.07 -20.04
CA CYS A 137 6.95 1.99 -18.68
C CYS A 137 8.45 1.69 -18.73
N LYS A 138 8.88 0.72 -19.54
CA LYS A 138 10.30 0.38 -19.71
C LYS A 138 11.13 1.55 -20.21
N LYS A 139 10.63 2.31 -21.20
CA LYS A 139 11.30 3.53 -21.69
C LYS A 139 11.49 4.56 -20.57
N ILE A 140 10.44 4.82 -19.79
CA ILE A 140 10.50 5.77 -18.68
C ILE A 140 11.52 5.32 -17.62
N LEU A 141 11.56 4.04 -17.26
CA LEU A 141 12.52 3.49 -16.31
C LEU A 141 13.97 3.64 -16.83
N ASN A 142 14.18 3.45 -18.12
CA ASN A 142 15.49 3.62 -18.77
C ASN A 142 15.87 5.09 -19.03
N THR A 143 15.09 6.03 -18.55
CA THR A 143 15.31 7.47 -18.79
C THR A 143 15.17 7.88 -20.26
N GLU A 144 14.47 7.09 -21.04
CA GLU A 144 14.17 7.37 -22.44
C GLU A 144 12.89 8.22 -22.57
N TYR A 145 12.75 8.90 -23.70
CA TYR A 145 11.52 9.62 -24.03
C TYR A 145 10.38 8.63 -24.27
N SER A 146 9.20 8.94 -23.71
CA SER A 146 7.96 8.24 -24.00
C SER A 146 6.86 9.24 -24.32
N ALA A 147 6.20 9.06 -25.47
CA ALA A 147 5.03 9.84 -25.84
C ALA A 147 3.80 9.56 -24.94
N ASP A 148 3.83 8.45 -24.18
CA ASP A 148 2.74 8.03 -23.28
C ASP A 148 2.94 8.52 -21.84
N LEU A 149 3.84 9.48 -21.59
CA LEU A 149 4.07 9.99 -20.23
C LEU A 149 2.78 10.51 -19.60
N ASP A 150 1.99 11.31 -20.34
CA ASP A 150 0.72 11.87 -19.88
C ASP A 150 -0.26 10.76 -19.51
N LYS A 151 -0.37 9.73 -20.34
CA LYS A 151 -1.23 8.57 -20.11
C LYS A 151 -0.80 7.79 -18.87
N LEU A 152 0.50 7.49 -18.76
CA LEU A 152 1.04 6.76 -17.61
C LEU A 152 0.92 7.57 -16.31
N PHE A 153 1.13 8.89 -16.38
CA PHE A 153 0.93 9.77 -15.23
C PHE A 153 -0.54 9.75 -14.77
N LYS A 154 -1.51 9.88 -15.70
CA LYS A 154 -2.93 9.83 -15.37
C LYS A 154 -3.32 8.49 -14.73
N LEU A 155 -2.82 7.38 -15.26
CA LEU A 155 -3.17 6.04 -14.82
C LEU A 155 -2.35 5.56 -13.60
N GLY A 156 -1.15 6.07 -13.36
CA GLY A 156 -0.24 5.52 -12.36
C GLY A 156 0.43 6.54 -11.43
N GLY A 157 0.26 7.83 -11.67
CA GLY A 157 0.96 8.90 -10.95
C GLY A 157 0.63 9.01 -9.46
N SER A 158 -0.49 8.45 -9.01
CA SER A 158 -0.85 8.39 -7.58
C SER A 158 -0.55 7.04 -6.93
N SER A 159 0.10 6.10 -7.64
CA SER A 159 0.37 4.76 -7.13
C SER A 159 1.62 4.72 -6.24
N GLY A 160 1.60 3.85 -5.24
CA GLY A 160 2.77 3.50 -4.42
C GLY A 160 3.51 2.26 -4.92
N GLY A 161 4.73 2.04 -4.39
CA GLY A 161 5.58 0.90 -4.71
C GLY A 161 6.49 1.11 -5.94
N ALA A 162 7.54 0.29 -6.03
CA ALA A 162 8.63 0.48 -6.99
C ALA A 162 8.29 0.02 -8.42
N ARG A 163 7.50 -1.06 -8.57
CA ARG A 163 7.16 -1.61 -9.89
C ARG A 163 6.16 -0.74 -10.65
N PRO A 164 6.33 -0.58 -11.98
CA PRO A 164 5.36 0.09 -12.82
C PRO A 164 3.97 -0.51 -12.69
N LYS A 165 2.97 0.35 -12.57
CA LYS A 165 1.58 -0.07 -12.44
C LYS A 165 0.63 1.03 -12.90
N ILE A 166 -0.57 0.62 -13.24
CA ILE A 166 -1.68 1.52 -13.55
C ILE A 166 -2.88 1.21 -12.65
N LEU A 167 -3.69 2.23 -12.44
CA LEU A 167 -5.01 2.15 -11.84
C LEU A 167 -6.02 2.22 -12.99
N THR A 168 -6.90 1.23 -13.09
CA THR A 168 -7.87 1.15 -14.18
C THR A 168 -9.20 0.60 -13.70
N LYS A 169 -10.24 0.74 -14.51
CA LYS A 169 -11.56 0.16 -14.25
C LYS A 169 -11.82 -1.00 -15.19
N ILE A 170 -12.23 -2.13 -14.64
CA ILE A 170 -12.67 -3.31 -15.39
C ILE A 170 -14.03 -3.70 -14.83
N ASP A 171 -15.04 -3.75 -15.69
CA ASP A 171 -16.43 -4.06 -15.30
C ASP A 171 -16.97 -3.16 -14.17
N ASN A 172 -16.63 -1.87 -14.22
CA ASN A 172 -16.94 -0.86 -13.19
C ASN A 172 -16.31 -1.13 -11.81
N GLU A 173 -15.25 -1.92 -11.74
CA GLU A 173 -14.47 -2.19 -10.53
C GLU A 173 -13.04 -1.66 -10.68
N ASP A 174 -12.48 -1.15 -9.58
CA ASP A 174 -11.15 -0.53 -9.59
C ASP A 174 -10.07 -1.61 -9.43
N TRP A 175 -9.12 -1.63 -10.36
CA TRP A 175 -8.02 -2.58 -10.44
C TRP A 175 -6.66 -1.89 -10.45
N ILE A 176 -5.65 -2.59 -9.97
CA ILE A 176 -4.25 -2.25 -10.16
C ILE A 176 -3.65 -3.31 -11.08
N ILE A 177 -3.05 -2.90 -12.19
CA ILE A 177 -2.31 -3.79 -13.09
C ILE A 177 -0.83 -3.46 -13.00
N LYS A 178 0.00 -4.45 -12.72
CA LYS A 178 1.45 -4.31 -12.56
C LYS A 178 2.18 -4.79 -13.80
N PHE A 179 3.21 -4.04 -14.17
CA PHE A 179 4.13 -4.35 -15.27
C PHE A 179 5.52 -4.70 -14.75
N PRO A 180 6.31 -5.48 -15.50
CA PRO A 180 7.70 -5.74 -15.14
C PRO A 180 8.51 -4.45 -15.04
N SER A 181 9.42 -4.36 -14.07
CA SER A 181 10.47 -3.36 -14.03
C SER A 181 11.60 -3.70 -14.99
N SER A 182 12.61 -2.84 -15.11
CA SER A 182 13.79 -3.12 -15.95
C SER A 182 14.66 -4.27 -15.43
N LEU A 183 14.52 -4.63 -14.15
CA LEU A 183 15.29 -5.69 -13.49
C LEU A 183 14.48 -6.99 -13.32
N ASP A 184 13.18 -6.96 -13.58
CA ASP A 184 12.32 -8.13 -13.44
C ASP A 184 12.43 -9.06 -14.65
N ASP A 185 12.28 -10.36 -14.39
CA ASP A 185 12.06 -11.36 -15.43
C ASP A 185 10.67 -11.14 -16.06
N SER A 186 10.51 -11.50 -17.33
CA SER A 186 9.23 -11.48 -18.07
C SER A 186 8.13 -12.32 -17.39
N ASN A 187 8.49 -13.22 -16.47
CA ASN A 187 7.58 -14.08 -15.72
C ASN A 187 7.07 -13.47 -14.40
N ILE A 188 7.49 -12.27 -14.02
CA ILE A 188 7.16 -11.69 -12.71
C ILE A 188 5.65 -11.57 -12.46
N GLY A 189 4.88 -11.18 -13.48
CA GLY A 189 3.42 -11.08 -13.38
C GLY A 189 2.75 -12.43 -13.11
N LYS A 190 3.20 -13.48 -13.80
CA LYS A 190 2.74 -14.84 -13.55
C LYS A 190 3.15 -15.36 -12.18
N LEU A 191 4.36 -15.04 -11.73
CA LEU A 191 4.84 -15.41 -10.40
C LEU A 191 3.96 -14.80 -9.31
N GLU A 192 3.70 -13.50 -9.35
CA GLU A 192 2.85 -12.81 -8.37
C GLU A 192 1.41 -13.36 -8.39
N TYR A 193 0.88 -13.69 -9.58
CA TYR A 193 -0.42 -14.36 -9.71
C TYR A 193 -0.44 -15.74 -9.01
N LEU A 194 0.58 -16.57 -9.23
CA LEU A 194 0.67 -17.90 -8.59
C LEU A 194 0.78 -17.79 -7.07
N TYR A 195 1.53 -16.81 -6.56
CA TYR A 195 1.60 -16.50 -5.13
C TYR A 195 0.22 -16.13 -4.59
N SER A 196 -0.54 -15.30 -5.29
CA SER A 196 -1.89 -14.92 -4.88
C SER A 196 -2.86 -16.10 -4.84
N VAL A 197 -2.75 -17.02 -5.79
CA VAL A 197 -3.55 -18.27 -5.82
C VAL A 197 -3.19 -19.18 -4.65
N CYS A 198 -1.90 -19.36 -4.37
CA CYS A 198 -1.41 -20.13 -3.23
C CYS A 198 -1.86 -19.53 -1.90
N ALA A 199 -1.75 -18.21 -1.75
CA ALA A 199 -2.20 -17.49 -0.55
C ALA A 199 -3.70 -17.70 -0.26
N LYS A 200 -4.56 -17.65 -1.28
CA LYS A 200 -5.99 -17.97 -1.14
C LYS A 200 -6.23 -19.41 -0.69
N LYS A 201 -5.46 -20.39 -1.20
CA LYS A 201 -5.52 -21.79 -0.72
C LYS A 201 -5.08 -21.90 0.74
N CYS A 202 -4.15 -21.08 1.19
CA CYS A 202 -3.74 -20.95 2.60
C CYS A 202 -4.75 -20.19 3.47
N LYS A 203 -5.93 -19.85 2.94
CA LYS A 203 -6.99 -19.07 3.62
C LYS A 203 -6.51 -17.68 4.08
N ILE A 204 -5.60 -17.09 3.33
CA ILE A 204 -5.22 -15.70 3.49
C ILE A 204 -6.28 -14.85 2.79
N ASP A 205 -6.75 -13.83 3.49
CA ASP A 205 -7.68 -12.85 2.91
C ASP A 205 -6.95 -12.06 1.84
N MET A 206 -7.36 -12.24 0.59
CA MET A 206 -6.81 -11.56 -0.58
C MET A 206 -7.91 -11.07 -1.50
N PRO A 207 -7.74 -9.89 -2.11
CA PRO A 207 -8.66 -9.43 -3.14
C PRO A 207 -8.71 -10.40 -4.34
N GLU A 208 -9.66 -10.17 -5.24
CA GLU A 208 -9.68 -10.84 -6.54
C GLU A 208 -8.41 -10.52 -7.32
N THR A 209 -7.81 -11.53 -7.93
CA THR A 209 -6.59 -11.39 -8.75
C THR A 209 -6.79 -12.06 -10.09
N LYS A 210 -6.21 -11.48 -11.15
CA LYS A 210 -6.25 -11.99 -12.52
C LYS A 210 -4.87 -11.92 -13.16
N LEU A 211 -4.59 -12.84 -14.08
CA LEU A 211 -3.45 -12.76 -14.96
C LEU A 211 -3.94 -12.29 -16.33
N PHE A 212 -3.61 -11.05 -16.69
CA PHE A 212 -3.98 -10.48 -17.97
C PHE A 212 -3.04 -10.97 -19.07
N PRO A 213 -3.56 -11.33 -20.26
CA PRO A 213 -2.75 -11.86 -21.33
C PRO A 213 -1.78 -10.81 -21.89
N SER A 214 -0.61 -11.26 -22.32
CA SER A 214 0.41 -10.48 -22.98
C SER A 214 1.04 -11.27 -24.13
N LYS A 215 1.49 -10.56 -25.17
CA LYS A 215 2.27 -11.12 -26.29
C LYS A 215 3.79 -11.03 -26.04
N ILE A 216 4.21 -10.22 -25.05
CA ILE A 216 5.62 -9.90 -24.79
C ILE A 216 6.11 -10.39 -23.43
N SER A 217 5.21 -10.92 -22.59
CA SER A 217 5.52 -11.50 -21.28
C SER A 217 4.61 -12.68 -20.98
N SER A 218 4.80 -13.34 -19.84
CA SER A 218 3.91 -14.45 -19.40
C SER A 218 2.56 -13.96 -18.87
N GLY A 219 2.28 -12.67 -18.93
CA GLY A 219 1.08 -11.99 -18.48
C GLY A 219 1.34 -10.94 -17.42
N TYR A 220 0.36 -10.06 -17.24
CA TYR A 220 0.39 -8.97 -16.26
C TYR A 220 -0.48 -9.33 -15.05
N PHE A 221 0.08 -9.17 -13.86
CA PHE A 221 -0.66 -9.37 -12.63
C PHE A 221 -1.63 -8.22 -12.40
N GLY A 222 -2.89 -8.56 -12.18
CA GLY A 222 -3.91 -7.60 -11.76
C GLY A 222 -4.52 -7.98 -10.43
N ILE A 223 -4.75 -6.98 -9.58
CA ILE A 223 -5.40 -7.11 -8.29
C ILE A 223 -6.50 -6.06 -8.14
N LYS A 224 -7.67 -6.49 -7.71
CA LYS A 224 -8.79 -5.61 -7.41
C LYS A 224 -8.48 -4.77 -6.18
N ARG A 225 -8.81 -3.48 -6.22
CA ARG A 225 -8.59 -2.58 -5.08
C ARG A 225 -9.52 -2.93 -3.92
N PHE A 226 -8.94 -3.24 -2.76
CA PHE A 226 -9.69 -3.54 -1.53
C PHE A 226 -10.20 -2.29 -0.80
N ASP A 227 -9.62 -1.13 -1.11
CA ASP A 227 -10.03 0.17 -0.57
C ASP A 227 -11.22 0.80 -1.31
N ARG A 228 -11.92 0.00 -2.12
CA ARG A 228 -13.12 0.37 -2.87
C ARG A 228 -14.24 -0.63 -2.58
N LYS A 229 -15.34 -0.15 -2.02
CA LYS A 229 -16.52 -0.98 -1.70
C LYS A 229 -17.69 -0.60 -2.59
N LYS A 230 -18.17 -1.55 -3.39
CA LYS A 230 -19.40 -1.37 -4.16
C LYS A 230 -20.60 -1.46 -3.22
N LEU A 231 -21.43 -0.43 -3.22
CA LEU A 231 -22.66 -0.36 -2.44
C LEU A 231 -23.81 -1.04 -3.19
N SER A 232 -24.91 -1.35 -2.49
CA SER A 232 -26.13 -1.90 -3.09
C SER A 232 -26.74 -0.98 -4.15
N THR A 233 -26.49 0.32 -4.07
CA THR A 233 -26.90 1.34 -5.05
C THR A 233 -26.07 1.31 -6.34
N GLY A 234 -24.98 0.52 -6.40
CA GLY A 234 -24.00 0.52 -7.49
C GLY A 234 -22.90 1.58 -7.35
N ALA A 235 -23.02 2.52 -6.42
CA ALA A 235 -21.99 3.51 -6.14
C ALA A 235 -20.76 2.87 -5.49
N ILE A 236 -19.58 3.46 -5.72
CA ILE A 236 -18.32 3.03 -5.10
C ILE A 236 -18.02 3.93 -3.91
N ARG A 237 -17.90 3.36 -2.72
CA ARG A 237 -17.43 4.04 -1.51
C ARG A 237 -15.93 3.75 -1.34
N LYS A 238 -15.14 4.81 -1.12
CA LYS A 238 -13.74 4.68 -0.74
C LYS A 238 -13.65 4.32 0.74
N LEU A 239 -12.77 3.38 1.09
CA LEU A 239 -12.50 2.98 2.47
C LEU A 239 -11.23 3.65 2.96
N HIS A 240 -11.26 4.19 4.18
CA HIS A 240 -10.05 4.72 4.79
C HIS A 240 -9.08 3.58 5.10
N MET A 241 -7.83 3.76 4.70
CA MET A 241 -6.74 2.84 4.99
C MET A 241 -5.53 3.58 5.50
N ILE A 242 -4.74 2.89 6.31
CA ILE A 242 -3.43 3.36 6.77
C ILE A 242 -2.47 2.19 6.83
N SER A 243 -1.25 2.37 6.32
CA SER A 243 -0.20 1.36 6.46
C SER A 243 0.34 1.32 7.90
N VAL A 244 0.99 0.21 8.26
CA VAL A 244 1.72 0.12 9.54
C VAL A 244 2.82 1.17 9.61
N SER A 245 3.49 1.46 8.47
CA SER A 245 4.45 2.56 8.36
C SER A 245 3.82 3.90 8.76
N GLY A 246 2.67 4.24 8.17
CA GLY A 246 1.95 5.48 8.47
C GLY A 246 1.37 5.51 9.89
N LEU A 247 0.87 4.38 10.38
CA LEU A 247 0.25 4.28 11.71
C LEU A 247 1.25 4.43 12.85
N LEU A 248 2.46 3.85 12.69
CA LEU A 248 3.53 3.87 13.69
C LEU A 248 4.52 5.02 13.49
N GLU A 249 4.30 5.90 12.51
CA GLU A 249 5.23 6.98 12.13
C GLU A 249 6.67 6.46 11.92
N THR A 250 6.81 5.33 11.17
CA THR A 250 8.11 4.67 10.95
C THR A 250 8.41 4.50 9.46
N SER A 251 9.70 4.60 9.11
CA SER A 251 10.16 4.42 7.73
C SER A 251 10.14 2.93 7.33
N HIS A 252 9.52 2.62 6.20
CA HIS A 252 9.59 1.29 5.59
C HIS A 252 10.96 0.97 4.97
N LYS A 253 11.82 1.99 4.80
CA LYS A 253 13.18 1.84 4.21
C LYS A 253 14.19 1.26 5.20
N ILE A 254 13.86 1.26 6.48
CA ILE A 254 14.72 0.75 7.56
C ILE A 254 13.96 -0.38 8.24
N PRO A 255 14.39 -1.64 8.08
CA PRO A 255 13.82 -2.78 8.80
C PRO A 255 13.93 -2.56 10.32
N ASN A 256 12.82 -2.41 11.00
CA ASN A 256 12.78 -2.10 12.43
C ASN A 256 11.57 -2.70 13.15
N LEU A 257 10.90 -3.65 12.51
CA LEU A 257 9.72 -4.32 13.07
C LEU A 257 9.97 -5.80 13.32
N ASP A 258 9.26 -6.32 14.31
CA ASP A 258 9.10 -7.75 14.57
C ASP A 258 7.62 -8.15 14.50
N TYR A 259 7.33 -9.38 14.08
CA TYR A 259 5.94 -9.84 14.05
C TYR A 259 5.29 -9.89 15.44
N ASN A 260 6.06 -9.96 16.55
CA ASN A 260 5.50 -9.76 17.88
C ASN A 260 4.87 -8.37 18.02
N ASP A 261 5.55 -7.33 17.50
CA ASP A 261 5.04 -5.95 17.54
C ASP A 261 3.82 -5.79 16.65
N LEU A 262 3.85 -6.39 15.44
CA LEU A 262 2.72 -6.37 14.52
C LEU A 262 1.49 -7.08 15.09
N MET A 263 1.65 -8.23 15.75
CA MET A 263 0.54 -8.94 16.42
C MET A 263 -0.06 -8.09 17.53
N GLN A 264 0.80 -7.48 18.37
CA GLN A 264 0.35 -6.62 19.45
C GLN A 264 -0.34 -5.34 18.93
N LEU A 265 0.21 -4.73 17.88
CA LEU A 265 -0.41 -3.61 17.18
C LEU A 265 -1.80 -3.97 16.67
N THR A 266 -1.91 -5.12 15.97
CA THR A 266 -3.18 -5.61 15.41
C THR A 266 -4.21 -5.80 16.52
N LEU A 267 -3.85 -6.48 17.62
CA LEU A 267 -4.75 -6.67 18.75
C LEU A 267 -5.16 -5.34 19.40
N ASN A 268 -4.21 -4.42 19.57
CA ASN A 268 -4.48 -3.12 20.19
C ASN A 268 -5.40 -2.24 19.34
N LEU A 269 -5.25 -2.29 18.02
CA LEU A 269 -6.04 -1.46 17.10
C LEU A 269 -7.43 -2.05 16.85
N THR A 270 -7.49 -3.36 16.56
CA THR A 270 -8.74 -4.02 16.13
C THR A 270 -9.57 -4.58 17.29
N LYS A 271 -8.93 -4.82 18.44
CA LYS A 271 -9.52 -5.53 19.59
C LYS A 271 -10.07 -6.91 19.24
N SER A 272 -9.47 -7.58 18.26
CA SER A 272 -9.93 -8.83 17.68
C SER A 272 -8.82 -9.86 17.53
N PHE A 273 -8.98 -11.02 18.18
CA PHE A 273 -8.10 -12.17 17.94
C PHE A 273 -8.31 -12.83 16.56
N GLU A 274 -9.45 -12.60 15.92
CA GLU A 274 -9.67 -13.04 14.53
C GLU A 274 -8.71 -12.29 13.58
N GLU A 275 -8.55 -10.98 13.78
CA GLU A 275 -7.62 -10.17 12.98
C GLU A 275 -6.15 -10.56 13.27
N VAL A 276 -5.82 -10.91 14.53
CA VAL A 276 -4.51 -11.46 14.90
C VAL A 276 -4.25 -12.79 14.20
N GLU A 277 -5.25 -13.68 14.11
CA GLU A 277 -5.11 -14.96 13.41
C GLU A 277 -4.91 -14.75 11.89
N LYS A 278 -5.60 -13.77 11.28
CA LYS A 278 -5.36 -13.41 9.86
C LYS A 278 -3.91 -12.98 9.64
N LEU A 279 -3.38 -12.12 10.51
CA LEU A 279 -1.97 -11.70 10.45
C LEU A 279 -1.01 -12.87 10.70
N PHE A 280 -1.32 -13.77 11.64
CA PHE A 280 -0.52 -14.96 11.90
C PHE A 280 -0.44 -15.88 10.66
N ARG A 281 -1.54 -16.07 9.94
CA ARG A 281 -1.56 -16.81 8.67
C ARG A 281 -0.68 -16.14 7.62
N LEU A 282 -0.76 -14.81 7.51
CA LEU A 282 0.06 -14.03 6.58
C LEU A 282 1.56 -14.14 6.94
N MET A 283 1.92 -14.06 8.22
CA MET A 283 3.29 -14.30 8.69
C MET A 283 3.80 -15.69 8.27
N CYS A 284 3.03 -16.75 8.55
CA CYS A 284 3.40 -18.11 8.15
C CYS A 284 3.62 -18.22 6.64
N PHE A 285 2.72 -17.59 5.84
CA PHE A 285 2.87 -17.58 4.39
C PHE A 285 4.13 -16.86 3.96
N ASN A 286 4.39 -15.65 4.46
CA ASN A 286 5.58 -14.87 4.10
C ASN A 286 6.86 -15.64 4.40
N VAL A 287 6.92 -16.31 5.56
CA VAL A 287 8.09 -17.13 5.94
C VAL A 287 8.28 -18.30 4.98
N PHE A 288 7.25 -19.12 4.79
CA PHE A 288 7.39 -20.35 4.00
C PHE A 288 7.49 -20.11 2.50
N SER A 289 6.92 -19.01 1.99
CA SER A 289 6.99 -18.64 0.58
C SER A 289 8.18 -17.76 0.21
N HIS A 290 9.04 -17.45 1.18
CA HIS A 290 10.16 -16.52 1.03
C HIS A 290 9.72 -15.13 0.51
N ASN A 291 8.54 -14.66 0.92
CA ASN A 291 8.16 -13.27 0.71
C ASN A 291 8.82 -12.40 1.78
N ARG A 292 10.09 -12.06 1.55
CA ARG A 292 10.95 -11.35 2.51
C ARG A 292 10.84 -9.83 2.43
N ASP A 293 10.10 -9.30 1.46
CA ASP A 293 9.80 -7.87 1.34
C ASP A 293 8.59 -7.47 2.20
N ASP A 294 8.49 -8.07 3.39
CA ASP A 294 7.43 -7.91 4.37
C ASP A 294 7.66 -6.67 5.27
N HIS A 295 7.93 -5.53 4.64
CA HIS A 295 8.16 -4.27 5.33
C HIS A 295 6.84 -3.59 5.78
N SER A 296 6.96 -2.56 6.64
CA SER A 296 5.84 -1.89 7.28
C SER A 296 4.77 -1.29 6.34
N LYS A 297 5.08 -1.01 5.07
CA LYS A 297 4.09 -0.57 4.06
C LYS A 297 3.30 -1.71 3.43
N ASN A 298 3.71 -2.97 3.61
CA ASN A 298 3.02 -4.14 3.07
C ASN A 298 1.98 -4.72 4.05
N PHE A 299 1.77 -4.03 5.17
CA PHE A 299 0.67 -4.28 6.11
C PHE A 299 -0.14 -3.00 6.28
N SER A 300 -1.46 -3.12 6.18
CA SER A 300 -2.36 -1.97 6.32
C SER A 300 -3.60 -2.35 7.12
N PHE A 301 -4.25 -1.33 7.66
CA PHE A 301 -5.55 -1.46 8.28
C PHE A 301 -6.57 -0.62 7.53
N ILE A 302 -7.80 -1.09 7.47
CA ILE A 302 -8.96 -0.38 6.92
C ILE A 302 -9.94 -0.05 8.02
N TYR A 303 -10.58 1.10 7.92
CA TYR A 303 -11.63 1.49 8.85
C TYR A 303 -12.99 1.06 8.29
N ASN A 304 -13.68 0.19 9.01
CA ASN A 304 -15.02 -0.28 8.70
C ASN A 304 -16.05 0.63 9.37
N GLU A 305 -16.61 1.59 8.60
CA GLU A 305 -17.64 2.51 9.12
C GLU A 305 -18.90 1.80 9.62
N ASP A 306 -19.30 0.72 8.93
CA ASP A 306 -20.53 0.00 9.24
C ASP A 306 -20.44 -0.67 10.63
N LEU A 307 -19.22 -1.02 11.07
CA LEU A 307 -18.94 -1.65 12.37
C LEU A 307 -18.21 -0.72 13.34
N ASN A 308 -17.87 0.50 12.91
CA ASN A 308 -17.11 1.48 13.70
C ASN A 308 -15.82 0.89 14.30
N LYS A 309 -15.06 0.13 13.50
CA LYS A 309 -13.83 -0.54 13.95
C LYS A 309 -12.76 -0.59 12.85
N TRP A 310 -11.53 -0.77 13.30
CA TRP A 310 -10.42 -1.08 12.41
C TRP A 310 -10.33 -2.59 12.16
N GLU A 311 -9.97 -2.97 10.95
CA GLU A 311 -9.76 -4.35 10.51
C GLU A 311 -8.43 -4.42 9.77
N LEU A 312 -7.75 -5.57 9.82
CA LEU A 312 -6.57 -5.82 8.99
C LEU A 312 -7.02 -5.81 7.52
N SER A 313 -6.28 -5.13 6.66
CA SER A 313 -6.60 -5.16 5.23
C SER A 313 -6.38 -6.55 4.64
N PRO A 314 -7.04 -6.89 3.53
CA PRO A 314 -6.62 -8.02 2.71
C PRO A 314 -5.13 -7.90 2.35
N ALA A 315 -4.45 -9.04 2.19
CA ALA A 315 -3.04 -9.08 1.84
C ALA A 315 -2.80 -8.61 0.40
N TYR A 316 -1.65 -8.02 0.15
CA TYR A 316 -1.18 -7.53 -1.15
C TYR A 316 0.34 -7.63 -1.24
N ASP A 317 0.89 -7.46 -2.44
CA ASP A 317 2.34 -7.51 -2.72
C ASP A 317 3.01 -8.81 -2.25
N LEU A 318 2.33 -9.96 -2.46
CA LEU A 318 2.87 -11.27 -2.15
C LEU A 318 3.64 -11.83 -3.36
N THR A 319 4.95 -11.97 -3.22
CA THR A 319 5.82 -12.54 -4.25
C THR A 319 7.11 -13.04 -3.63
N TYR A 320 7.87 -13.85 -4.36
CA TYR A 320 9.23 -14.20 -3.95
C TYR A 320 10.10 -12.95 -3.86
N SER A 321 10.85 -12.81 -2.77
CA SER A 321 11.82 -11.75 -2.61
C SER A 321 13.15 -12.31 -2.11
N TYR A 322 14.24 -11.97 -2.82
CA TYR A 322 15.61 -12.31 -2.38
C TYR A 322 16.01 -11.51 -1.13
N SER A 323 15.50 -10.29 -0.99
CA SER A 323 15.85 -9.28 0.01
C SER A 323 17.37 -9.03 0.14
N ILE A 324 17.76 -8.07 0.95
CA ILE A 324 19.17 -7.84 1.28
C ILE A 324 19.61 -8.95 2.26
N ASN A 325 20.67 -9.66 1.95
CA ASN A 325 21.22 -10.77 2.74
C ASN A 325 20.26 -11.95 3.01
N GLY A 326 19.15 -12.07 2.28
CA GLY A 326 18.17 -13.12 2.51
C GLY A 326 17.34 -12.97 3.79
N GLU A 327 17.26 -11.76 4.34
CA GLU A 327 16.53 -11.47 5.58
C GLU A 327 15.11 -10.98 5.31
N HIS A 328 14.17 -11.31 6.19
CA HIS A 328 12.86 -10.67 6.26
C HIS A 328 12.98 -9.21 6.69
N ALA A 329 12.23 -8.32 6.06
CA ALA A 329 12.16 -6.92 6.48
C ALA A 329 11.48 -6.76 7.86
N THR A 330 10.61 -7.72 8.22
CA THR A 330 10.03 -7.85 9.57
C THR A 330 10.52 -9.15 10.18
N THR A 331 11.22 -9.09 11.32
CA THR A 331 11.77 -10.28 11.99
C THR A 331 10.68 -11.14 12.62
N ILE A 332 10.94 -12.44 12.74
CA ILE A 332 10.05 -13.40 13.37
C ILE A 332 10.67 -13.81 14.71
N ASN A 333 10.16 -13.24 15.80
CA ASN A 333 10.69 -13.44 17.14
C ASN A 333 12.21 -13.13 17.24
N GLY A 334 12.63 -12.02 16.60
CA GLY A 334 14.01 -11.55 16.53
C GLY A 334 14.86 -12.24 15.46
N ASN A 335 14.31 -13.20 14.71
CA ASN A 335 15.03 -13.90 13.64
C ASN A 335 14.56 -13.42 12.25
N GLY A 336 15.44 -12.74 11.51
CA GLY A 336 15.18 -12.33 10.12
C GLY A 336 15.71 -13.33 9.09
N VAL A 337 16.71 -14.16 9.48
CA VAL A 337 17.39 -15.12 8.60
C VAL A 337 16.87 -16.53 8.86
N ASN A 338 16.16 -17.11 7.89
CA ASN A 338 15.66 -18.49 7.97
C ASN A 338 14.87 -18.80 9.26
N PRO A 339 13.78 -18.05 9.57
CA PRO A 339 12.98 -18.29 10.76
C PRO A 339 12.39 -19.70 10.74
N SER A 340 12.50 -20.39 11.88
CA SER A 340 12.03 -21.75 12.06
C SER A 340 10.56 -21.82 12.44
N LEU A 341 9.96 -23.01 12.37
CA LEU A 341 8.61 -23.26 12.92
C LEU A 341 8.54 -22.88 14.42
N ASN A 342 9.62 -23.11 15.17
CA ASN A 342 9.68 -22.74 16.59
C ASN A 342 9.59 -21.21 16.78
N ASP A 343 10.24 -20.41 15.91
CA ASP A 343 10.15 -18.94 15.99
C ASP A 343 8.72 -18.48 15.71
N ILE A 344 8.05 -19.05 14.71
CA ILE A 344 6.64 -18.81 14.40
C ILE A 344 5.73 -19.12 15.60
N LEU A 345 5.93 -20.28 16.24
CA LEU A 345 5.12 -20.71 17.38
C LEU A 345 5.36 -19.85 18.63
N LYS A 346 6.57 -19.33 18.82
CA LYS A 346 6.85 -18.36 19.88
C LYS A 346 6.11 -17.04 19.70
N VAL A 347 5.94 -16.56 18.46
CA VAL A 347 5.10 -15.38 18.17
C VAL A 347 3.65 -15.68 18.55
N ALA A 348 3.11 -16.85 18.18
CA ALA A 348 1.75 -17.25 18.55
C ALA A 348 1.55 -17.33 20.06
N GLU A 349 2.51 -17.94 20.79
CA GLU A 349 2.47 -18.05 22.24
C GLU A 349 2.47 -16.67 22.93
N LYS A 350 3.36 -15.77 22.53
CA LYS A 350 3.48 -14.43 23.10
C LYS A 350 2.21 -13.59 22.97
N ILE A 351 1.51 -13.72 21.84
CA ILE A 351 0.24 -12.98 21.64
C ILE A 351 -0.97 -13.70 22.26
N GLY A 352 -0.82 -14.94 22.72
CA GLY A 352 -1.89 -15.71 23.36
C GLY A 352 -2.78 -16.49 22.39
N LEU A 353 -2.32 -16.82 21.20
CA LEU A 353 -3.00 -17.76 20.30
C LEU A 353 -2.91 -19.19 20.83
N ASP A 354 -3.96 -20.00 20.62
CA ASP A 354 -3.94 -21.41 20.96
C ASP A 354 -2.80 -22.14 20.23
N LYS A 355 -1.89 -22.74 21.00
CA LYS A 355 -0.68 -23.36 20.47
C LYS A 355 -0.95 -24.47 19.46
N LYS A 356 -1.92 -25.35 19.74
CA LYS A 356 -2.25 -26.48 18.87
C LYS A 356 -2.86 -25.98 17.56
N LYS A 357 -3.72 -24.97 17.64
CA LYS A 357 -4.32 -24.33 16.46
C LYS A 357 -3.27 -23.62 15.63
N ALA A 358 -2.37 -22.86 16.25
CA ALA A 358 -1.28 -22.15 15.58
C ALA A 358 -0.34 -23.12 14.85
N GLU A 359 0.07 -24.23 15.52
CA GLU A 359 0.92 -25.25 14.91
C GLU A 359 0.24 -25.91 13.71
N LYS A 360 -1.04 -26.28 13.83
CA LYS A 360 -1.81 -26.81 12.71
C LYS A 360 -1.87 -25.85 11.53
N ILE A 361 -2.15 -24.58 11.77
CA ILE A 361 -2.16 -23.52 10.73
C ILE A 361 -0.81 -23.42 10.04
N ALA A 362 0.28 -23.35 10.80
CA ALA A 362 1.62 -23.20 10.25
C ALA A 362 2.01 -24.40 9.39
N ILE A 363 1.70 -25.61 9.83
CA ILE A 363 1.98 -26.85 9.06
C ILE A 363 1.15 -26.90 7.76
N GLU A 364 -0.17 -26.63 7.82
CA GLU A 364 -1.04 -26.60 6.64
C GLU A 364 -0.54 -25.59 5.59
N ILE A 365 -0.13 -24.40 6.03
CA ILE A 365 0.42 -23.36 5.12
C ILE A 365 1.74 -23.82 4.52
N ARG A 366 2.66 -24.34 5.33
CA ARG A 366 3.96 -24.86 4.85
C ARG A 366 3.79 -25.93 3.78
N GLU A 367 2.91 -26.87 3.99
CA GLU A 367 2.65 -27.97 3.03
C GLU A 367 2.02 -27.45 1.74
N THR A 368 1.06 -26.51 1.85
CA THR A 368 0.43 -25.88 0.68
C THR A 368 1.43 -25.09 -0.14
N VAL A 369 2.24 -24.27 0.50
CA VAL A 369 3.30 -23.46 -0.13
C VAL A 369 4.33 -24.35 -0.79
N ARG A 370 4.79 -25.41 -0.10
CA ARG A 370 5.74 -26.36 -0.67
C ARG A 370 5.19 -27.04 -1.93
N LYS A 371 3.92 -27.45 -1.91
CA LYS A 371 3.27 -28.11 -3.05
C LYS A 371 3.11 -27.15 -4.25
N ASP A 372 2.66 -25.93 -4.01
CA ASP A 372 2.24 -25.01 -5.07
C ASP A 372 3.39 -24.13 -5.60
N LEU A 373 4.41 -23.84 -4.76
CA LEU A 373 5.48 -22.87 -5.06
C LEU A 373 6.89 -23.49 -5.04
N GLU A 374 7.05 -24.83 -4.91
CA GLU A 374 8.36 -25.51 -4.81
C GLU A 374 9.34 -25.11 -5.91
N ILE A 375 8.85 -24.95 -7.14
CA ILE A 375 9.66 -24.57 -8.31
C ILE A 375 10.33 -23.20 -8.16
N PHE A 376 9.80 -22.33 -7.30
CA PHE A 376 10.32 -20.99 -7.03
C PHE A 376 11.17 -20.92 -5.77
N LEU A 377 11.00 -21.89 -4.85
CA LEU A 377 11.69 -21.93 -3.56
C LEU A 377 13.03 -22.67 -3.63
N SER A 378 13.24 -23.48 -4.66
CA SER A 378 14.46 -24.28 -4.88
C SER A 378 15.54 -23.53 -5.67
N LYS A 379 15.35 -22.23 -5.93
CA LYS A 379 16.33 -21.34 -6.54
C LYS A 379 17.11 -20.58 -5.48
#